data_a7c409f77cbd6291c37bcb20cd15e036
#
_entry.id   a7c409f77cbd6291c37bcb20cd15e036
#
_cell.length_a   1.000
_cell.length_b   1.000
_cell.length_c   1.000
_cell.angle_alpha   90.00
_cell.angle_beta   90.00
_cell.angle_gamma   90.00
#
_symmetry.space_group_name_H-M   'P 1'
#
loop_
_entity.id
_entity.type
_entity.pdbx_description
1 polymer ?
#
loop_
_entity_poly.entity_id
_entity_poly.type
_entity_poly.pdbx_seq_one_letter_code
_entity_poly.pdbx_strand_id
1 'polypeptide(L)'
;MVLHPKTLLLHRKSLYMKNTSYTKRSIYLILFFIIGCTSSLYGMEGAGGYFKASLCGKIYKHFSFLVEEDIRPRDDFKEAEWFLTTVEVNYKFNKYLLAGSGYMSLARYKASDELRNRYYLYATGTYSAGRFTLSVRERFQSTYKVHAEHPKNYLRSMLTLSYKIRKSGFCPFAYTEVFNDTRNKMRSDKIRFSTGSNYQLNPNNNLQLYYRYHIFNVDDPVNYRHAIGICYTHRF
;
A
#
# COMPACT_ATOMS: atom_id res chain seq x y z
N MET A 1 7.08 -36.24 -40.56
CA MET A 1 6.28 -36.87 -39.50
C MET A 1 5.32 -35.81 -38.96
N VAL A 2 4.06 -35.83 -39.46
CA VAL A 2 3.05 -34.77 -39.15
C VAL A 2 2.30 -35.24 -37.91
N LEU A 3 2.42 -34.47 -36.84
CA LEU A 3 1.70 -34.74 -35.59
C LEU A 3 0.20 -34.47 -35.75
N HIS A 4 -0.62 -35.47 -35.42
CA HIS A 4 -2.07 -35.49 -35.57
C HIS A 4 -2.72 -34.38 -34.73
N PRO A 5 -3.68 -33.58 -35.23
CA PRO A 5 -4.25 -32.40 -34.55
C PRO A 5 -4.98 -32.71 -33.22
N LYS A 6 -5.37 -33.95 -32.97
CA LYS A 6 -6.01 -34.40 -31.71
C LYS A 6 -5.07 -34.37 -30.49
N THR A 7 -3.76 -34.55 -30.66
CA THR A 7 -2.78 -34.52 -29.57
C THR A 7 -2.50 -33.09 -29.09
N LEU A 8 -2.58 -32.10 -29.97
CA LEU A 8 -2.41 -30.68 -29.62
C LEU A 8 -3.59 -30.13 -28.77
N LEU A 9 -4.80 -30.61 -29.04
CA LEU A 9 -6.02 -30.21 -28.31
C LEU A 9 -6.06 -30.78 -26.89
N LEU A 10 -5.56 -32.02 -26.69
CA LEU A 10 -5.48 -32.63 -25.37
C LEU A 10 -4.43 -31.99 -24.49
N HIS A 11 -3.30 -31.57 -25.09
CA HIS A 11 -2.25 -30.86 -24.33
C HIS A 11 -2.68 -29.43 -23.91
N ARG A 12 -3.44 -28.74 -24.79
CA ARG A 12 -4.03 -27.43 -24.45
C ARG A 12 -5.10 -27.51 -23.36
N LYS A 13 -5.98 -28.54 -23.40
CA LYS A 13 -6.98 -28.76 -22.34
C LYS A 13 -6.34 -29.14 -21.00
N SER A 14 -5.28 -29.93 -20.98
CA SER A 14 -4.55 -30.32 -19.77
C SER A 14 -3.85 -29.10 -19.12
N LEU A 15 -3.27 -28.20 -19.92
CA LEU A 15 -2.66 -26.97 -19.44
C LEU A 15 -3.72 -25.98 -18.90
N TYR A 16 -4.89 -25.91 -19.52
CA TYR A 16 -5.99 -25.04 -19.08
C TYR A 16 -6.62 -25.54 -17.77
N MET A 17 -6.80 -26.86 -17.62
CA MET A 17 -7.32 -27.45 -16.37
C MET A 17 -6.34 -27.37 -15.20
N LYS A 18 -5.02 -27.47 -15.44
CA LYS A 18 -4.02 -27.23 -14.40
C LYS A 18 -4.03 -25.78 -13.90
N ASN A 19 -4.22 -24.81 -14.81
CA ASN A 19 -4.24 -23.39 -14.44
C ASN A 19 -5.49 -23.02 -13.62
N THR A 20 -6.66 -23.61 -13.93
CA THR A 20 -7.90 -23.35 -13.17
C THR A 20 -7.89 -23.97 -11.77
N SER A 21 -7.17 -25.06 -11.55
CA SER A 21 -7.03 -25.68 -10.21
C SER A 21 -6.16 -24.83 -9.27
N TYR A 22 -5.08 -24.22 -9.79
CA TYR A 22 -4.22 -23.33 -9.00
C TYR A 22 -4.92 -22.03 -8.63
N THR A 23 -5.71 -21.45 -9.56
CA THR A 23 -6.50 -20.23 -9.29
C THR A 23 -7.56 -20.46 -8.23
N LYS A 24 -8.28 -21.58 -8.27
CA LYS A 24 -9.28 -21.92 -7.24
C LYS A 24 -8.64 -22.09 -5.86
N ARG A 25 -7.53 -22.82 -5.74
CA ARG A 25 -6.81 -22.99 -4.46
C ARG A 25 -6.30 -21.64 -3.89
N SER A 26 -5.81 -20.76 -4.76
CA SER A 26 -5.37 -19.42 -4.33
C SER A 26 -6.52 -18.55 -3.85
N ILE A 27 -7.71 -18.65 -4.47
CA ILE A 27 -8.91 -17.93 -4.04
C ILE A 27 -9.38 -18.44 -2.66
N TYR A 28 -9.37 -19.75 -2.42
CA TYR A 28 -9.73 -20.31 -1.10
C TYR A 28 -8.74 -19.91 0.00
N LEU A 29 -7.44 -19.85 -0.30
CA LEU A 29 -6.42 -19.35 0.65
C LEU A 29 -6.61 -17.88 0.97
N ILE A 30 -6.95 -17.05 -0.01
CA ILE A 30 -7.26 -15.63 0.19
C ILE A 30 -8.53 -15.47 1.03
N LEU A 31 -9.60 -16.22 0.71
CA LEU A 31 -10.84 -16.24 1.48
C LEU A 31 -10.62 -16.71 2.92
N PHE A 32 -9.85 -17.78 3.12
CA PHE A 32 -9.49 -18.28 4.45
C PHE A 32 -8.68 -17.25 5.24
N PHE A 33 -7.74 -16.57 4.60
CA PHE A 33 -6.96 -15.50 5.23
C PHE A 33 -7.83 -14.28 5.58
N ILE A 34 -8.76 -13.90 4.70
CA ILE A 34 -9.73 -12.82 4.94
C ILE A 34 -10.65 -13.19 6.12
N ILE A 35 -11.21 -14.40 6.13
CA ILE A 35 -12.09 -14.88 7.20
C ILE A 35 -11.33 -15.01 8.52
N GLY A 36 -10.10 -15.54 8.50
CA GLY A 36 -9.25 -15.63 9.69
C GLY A 36 -8.86 -14.27 10.26
N CYS A 37 -8.63 -13.28 9.42
CA CYS A 37 -8.35 -11.91 9.85
C CYS A 37 -9.59 -11.19 10.39
N THR A 38 -10.78 -11.45 9.83
CA THR A 38 -12.02 -10.80 10.31
C THR A 38 -12.44 -11.31 11.68
N SER A 39 -12.27 -12.60 11.98
CA SER A 39 -12.57 -13.13 13.32
C SER A 39 -11.67 -12.58 14.43
N SER A 40 -10.42 -12.24 14.09
CA SER A 40 -9.49 -11.58 15.03
C SER A 40 -9.83 -10.11 15.29
N LEU A 41 -10.59 -9.45 14.40
CA LEU A 41 -10.95 -8.03 14.52
C LEU A 41 -12.13 -7.79 15.46
N TYR A 42 -13.03 -8.76 15.64
CA TYR A 42 -14.20 -8.62 16.53
C TYR A 42 -13.85 -8.43 18.02
N GLY A 43 -12.62 -8.69 18.41
CA GLY A 43 -12.12 -8.49 19.78
C GLY A 43 -11.13 -7.35 19.96
N MET A 44 -10.83 -6.56 18.91
CA MET A 44 -9.82 -5.50 18.96
C MET A 44 -10.50 -4.13 19.03
N GLU A 45 -10.60 -3.55 20.22
CA GLU A 45 -10.94 -2.14 20.37
C GLU A 45 -9.96 -1.27 19.58
N GLY A 46 -10.47 -0.34 18.76
CA GLY A 46 -9.66 0.56 17.94
C GLY A 46 -9.14 0.00 16.61
N ALA A 47 -9.75 -1.07 16.06
CA ALA A 47 -9.40 -1.57 14.74
C ALA A 47 -9.91 -0.64 13.63
N GLY A 48 -9.02 -0.20 12.74
CA GLY A 48 -9.33 0.67 11.61
C GLY A 48 -9.16 -0.04 10.25
N GLY A 49 -9.65 0.62 9.20
CA GLY A 49 -9.54 0.17 7.81
C GLY A 49 -8.82 1.15 6.89
N TYR A 50 -8.34 0.64 5.76
CA TYR A 50 -7.81 1.41 4.64
C TYR A 50 -8.28 0.76 3.34
N PHE A 51 -9.14 1.45 2.60
CA PHE A 51 -9.63 1.00 1.31
C PHE A 51 -9.10 1.94 0.23
N LYS A 52 -8.21 1.45 -0.62
CA LYS A 52 -7.52 2.25 -1.60
C LYS A 52 -7.79 1.77 -3.02
N ALA A 53 -8.00 2.72 -3.92
CA ALA A 53 -8.01 2.51 -5.35
C ALA A 53 -7.00 3.44 -6.00
N SER A 54 -6.08 2.89 -6.79
CA SER A 54 -5.00 3.66 -7.39
C SER A 54 -4.96 3.44 -8.90
N LEU A 55 -4.77 4.51 -9.64
CA LEU A 55 -4.48 4.52 -11.07
C LEU A 55 -3.06 5.03 -11.27
N CYS A 56 -2.25 4.31 -12.02
CA CYS A 56 -0.89 4.75 -12.31
C CYS A 56 -0.50 4.45 -13.75
N GLY A 57 0.41 5.24 -14.30
CA GLY A 57 0.86 5.07 -15.67
C GLY A 57 2.11 5.88 -15.98
N LYS A 58 2.66 5.63 -17.16
CA LYS A 58 3.76 6.43 -17.70
C LYS A 58 3.21 7.69 -18.37
N ILE A 59 3.82 8.85 -18.09
CA ILE A 59 3.55 10.09 -18.82
C ILE A 59 4.50 10.21 -19.99
N TYR A 60 5.81 10.13 -19.73
CA TYR A 60 6.85 10.26 -20.73
C TYR A 60 8.17 9.71 -20.20
N LYS A 61 8.90 8.89 -21.00
CA LYS A 61 10.23 8.33 -20.67
C LYS A 61 10.33 7.81 -19.24
N HIS A 62 10.90 8.63 -18.34
CA HIS A 62 11.14 8.32 -16.93
C HIS A 62 10.07 8.86 -15.98
N PHE A 63 9.13 9.65 -16.51
CA PHE A 63 8.03 10.20 -15.74
C PHE A 63 6.84 9.26 -15.68
N SER A 64 6.26 9.14 -14.49
CA SER A 64 5.01 8.41 -14.24
C SER A 64 4.13 9.19 -13.28
N PHE A 65 2.83 8.91 -13.31
CA PHE A 65 1.86 9.48 -12.39
C PHE A 65 1.21 8.40 -11.54
N LEU A 66 0.63 8.84 -10.44
CA LEU A 66 -0.29 8.06 -9.62
C LEU A 66 -1.42 8.96 -9.16
N VAL A 67 -2.65 8.46 -9.26
CA VAL A 67 -3.84 9.03 -8.61
C VAL A 67 -4.40 7.94 -7.69
N GLU A 68 -4.65 8.28 -6.43
CA GLU A 68 -5.14 7.34 -5.43
C GLU A 68 -6.27 7.95 -4.62
N GLU A 69 -7.36 7.19 -4.46
CA GLU A 69 -8.41 7.43 -3.48
C GLU A 69 -8.23 6.46 -2.31
N ASP A 70 -8.28 6.98 -1.07
CA ASP A 70 -8.12 6.22 0.16
C ASP A 70 -9.27 6.55 1.12
N ILE A 71 -10.17 5.59 1.33
CA ILE A 71 -11.30 5.69 2.26
C ILE A 71 -10.89 5.01 3.56
N ARG A 72 -11.02 5.72 4.68
CA ARG A 72 -10.69 5.21 6.01
C ARG A 72 -11.91 5.26 6.90
N PRO A 73 -12.51 4.11 7.19
CA PRO A 73 -13.58 4.04 8.18
C PRO A 73 -13.07 4.36 9.60
N ARG A 74 -14.01 4.71 10.46
CA ARG A 74 -13.78 4.77 11.91
C ARG A 74 -13.39 3.39 12.44
N ASP A 75 -12.96 3.35 13.69
CA ASP A 75 -12.47 2.14 14.33
C ASP A 75 -13.51 1.01 14.46
N ASP A 76 -14.79 1.33 14.32
CA ASP A 76 -15.89 0.37 14.34
C ASP A 76 -16.41 -0.05 12.95
N PHE A 77 -15.83 0.45 11.86
CA PHE A 77 -16.21 0.23 10.45
C PHE A 77 -17.64 0.67 10.08
N LYS A 78 -18.37 1.34 10.96
CA LYS A 78 -19.76 1.75 10.69
C LYS A 78 -19.88 2.95 9.78
N GLU A 79 -18.91 3.87 9.85
CA GLU A 79 -18.91 5.09 9.04
C GLU A 79 -17.51 5.33 8.44
N ALA A 80 -17.47 5.92 7.24
CA ALA A 80 -16.23 6.46 6.70
C ALA A 80 -15.83 7.71 7.51
N GLU A 81 -14.58 7.78 7.96
CA GLU A 81 -14.11 8.95 8.72
C GLU A 81 -13.31 9.90 7.83
N TRP A 82 -12.44 9.37 6.97
CA TRP A 82 -11.57 10.15 6.12
C TRP A 82 -11.65 9.71 4.66
N PHE A 83 -11.68 10.70 3.78
CA PHE A 83 -11.50 10.56 2.34
C PHE A 83 -10.21 11.27 1.95
N LEU A 84 -9.32 10.57 1.26
CA LEU A 84 -8.03 11.10 0.85
C LEU A 84 -7.85 10.92 -0.64
N THR A 85 -7.75 12.04 -1.35
CA THR A 85 -7.38 12.07 -2.77
C THR A 85 -5.92 12.43 -2.90
N THR A 86 -5.14 11.61 -3.57
CA THR A 86 -3.70 11.79 -3.78
C THR A 86 -3.37 11.87 -5.27
N VAL A 87 -2.52 12.82 -5.64
CA VAL A 87 -1.91 12.90 -6.96
C VAL A 87 -0.41 12.97 -6.79
N GLU A 88 0.32 12.10 -7.52
CA GLU A 88 1.79 12.07 -7.52
C GLU A 88 2.36 12.11 -8.93
N VAL A 89 3.52 12.72 -9.05
CA VAL A 89 4.40 12.62 -10.20
C VAL A 89 5.74 12.07 -9.75
N ASN A 90 6.23 11.08 -10.48
CA ASN A 90 7.44 10.35 -10.17
C ASN A 90 8.43 10.43 -11.32
N TYR A 91 9.71 10.55 -10.99
CA TYR A 91 10.82 10.46 -11.93
C TYR A 91 11.75 9.33 -11.55
N LYS A 92 11.94 8.39 -12.48
CA LYS A 92 12.86 7.25 -12.30
C LYS A 92 14.22 7.59 -12.87
N PHE A 93 15.20 7.87 -12.02
CA PHE A 93 16.58 8.17 -12.44
C PHE A 93 17.26 6.94 -13.06
N ASN A 94 17.12 5.81 -12.40
CA ASN A 94 17.68 4.53 -12.85
C ASN A 94 16.94 3.35 -12.20
N LYS A 95 17.48 2.14 -12.30
CA LYS A 95 16.86 0.95 -11.68
C LYS A 95 16.90 0.95 -10.14
N TYR A 96 17.72 1.79 -9.54
CA TYR A 96 17.90 1.85 -8.09
C TYR A 96 17.24 3.06 -7.43
N LEU A 97 17.07 4.16 -8.14
CA LEU A 97 16.63 5.43 -7.57
C LEU A 97 15.42 6.01 -8.30
N LEU A 98 14.42 6.35 -7.51
CA LEU A 98 13.22 7.06 -7.92
C LEU A 98 12.99 8.23 -6.96
N ALA A 99 12.62 9.40 -7.48
CA ALA A 99 12.10 10.50 -6.66
C ALA A 99 10.71 10.89 -7.14
N GLY A 100 9.93 11.50 -6.25
CA GLY A 100 8.58 11.93 -6.58
C GLY A 100 8.11 13.06 -5.70
N SER A 101 7.06 13.71 -6.18
CA SER A 101 6.34 14.76 -5.49
C SER A 101 4.85 14.46 -5.54
N GLY A 102 4.13 14.86 -4.51
CA GLY A 102 2.68 14.65 -4.48
C GLY A 102 1.94 15.66 -3.65
N TYR A 103 0.68 15.74 -3.98
CA TYR A 103 -0.33 16.48 -3.24
C TYR A 103 -1.41 15.50 -2.76
N MET A 104 -1.89 15.73 -1.53
CA MET A 104 -2.96 14.94 -0.94
C MET A 104 -3.96 15.86 -0.25
N SER A 105 -5.22 15.79 -0.66
CA SER A 105 -6.35 16.36 0.06
C SER A 105 -6.90 15.34 1.05
N LEU A 106 -7.15 15.76 2.28
CA LEU A 106 -7.72 14.94 3.34
C LEU A 106 -9.00 15.61 3.83
N ALA A 107 -10.14 15.03 3.52
CA ALA A 107 -11.45 15.50 3.96
C ALA A 107 -12.00 14.55 5.03
N ARG A 108 -12.49 15.12 6.15
CA ARG A 108 -13.17 14.33 7.18
C ARG A 108 -14.68 14.33 6.95
N TYR A 109 -15.29 13.16 7.06
CA TYR A 109 -16.75 13.03 6.91
C TYR A 109 -17.49 13.82 7.99
N LYS A 110 -18.53 14.56 7.60
CA LYS A 110 -19.34 15.42 8.48
C LYS A 110 -18.58 16.52 9.25
N ALA A 111 -17.36 16.86 8.83
CA ALA A 111 -16.56 17.93 9.43
C ALA A 111 -15.86 18.73 8.32
N SER A 112 -16.59 19.63 7.66
CA SER A 112 -16.11 20.42 6.54
C SER A 112 -14.93 21.36 6.90
N ASP A 113 -14.82 21.74 8.17
CA ASP A 113 -13.74 22.55 8.75
C ASP A 113 -12.45 21.76 9.02
N GLU A 114 -12.47 20.44 8.87
CA GLU A 114 -11.29 19.58 9.03
C GLU A 114 -10.59 19.24 7.72
N LEU A 115 -10.78 20.03 6.66
CA LEU A 115 -10.03 19.85 5.43
C LEU A 115 -8.54 20.09 5.69
N ARG A 116 -7.70 19.16 5.22
CA ARG A 116 -6.25 19.25 5.32
C ARG A 116 -5.63 19.06 3.95
N ASN A 117 -4.64 19.88 3.64
CA ASN A 117 -3.86 19.81 2.42
C ASN A 117 -2.44 19.38 2.77
N ARG A 118 -1.92 18.37 2.06
CA ARG A 118 -0.59 17.82 2.30
C ARG A 118 0.22 17.83 1.02
N TYR A 119 1.38 18.42 1.09
CA TYR A 119 2.40 18.39 0.07
C TYR A 119 3.57 17.52 0.54
N TYR A 120 4.20 16.80 -0.37
CA TYR A 120 5.35 15.99 -0.02
C TYR A 120 6.30 15.78 -1.19
N LEU A 121 7.56 15.59 -0.82
CA LEU A 121 8.63 15.16 -1.70
C LEU A 121 9.23 13.88 -1.15
N TYR A 122 9.67 12.98 -2.00
CA TYR A 122 10.33 11.77 -1.54
C TYR A 122 11.37 11.24 -2.52
N ALA A 123 12.31 10.49 -1.99
CA ALA A 123 13.23 9.67 -2.74
C ALA A 123 13.12 8.22 -2.26
N THR A 124 13.24 7.27 -3.17
CA THR A 124 13.21 5.83 -2.87
C THR A 124 14.43 5.17 -3.51
N GLY A 125 15.29 4.61 -2.67
CA GLY A 125 16.33 3.70 -3.08
C GLY A 125 15.81 2.26 -3.06
N THR A 126 16.12 1.46 -4.07
CA THR A 126 15.69 0.05 -4.17
C THR A 126 16.85 -0.82 -4.61
N TYR A 127 17.07 -1.93 -3.91
CA TYR A 127 18.05 -2.93 -4.25
C TYR A 127 17.42 -4.32 -4.28
N SER A 128 17.67 -5.08 -5.35
CA SER A 128 17.12 -6.44 -5.51
C SER A 128 18.26 -7.46 -5.59
N ALA A 129 18.20 -8.48 -4.73
CA ALA A 129 19.09 -9.62 -4.70
C ALA A 129 18.27 -10.90 -4.85
N GLY A 130 18.35 -11.55 -6.01
CA GLY A 130 17.55 -12.72 -6.35
C GLY A 130 16.05 -12.42 -6.30
N ARG A 131 15.37 -12.95 -5.30
CA ARG A 131 13.92 -12.75 -5.11
C ARG A 131 13.58 -11.73 -4.03
N PHE A 132 14.57 -11.29 -3.28
CA PHE A 132 14.39 -10.28 -2.26
C PHE A 132 14.57 -8.89 -2.87
N THR A 133 13.75 -7.96 -2.44
CA THR A 133 13.88 -6.54 -2.76
C THR A 133 13.82 -5.75 -1.47
N LEU A 134 14.85 -4.96 -1.23
CA LEU A 134 14.95 -4.00 -0.14
C LEU A 134 14.73 -2.60 -0.70
N SER A 135 13.87 -1.81 -0.06
CA SER A 135 13.65 -0.40 -0.41
C SER A 135 13.74 0.48 0.82
N VAL A 136 14.41 1.61 0.66
CA VAL A 136 14.44 2.70 1.64
C VAL A 136 13.79 3.91 1.01
N ARG A 137 12.81 4.53 1.69
CA ARG A 137 12.17 5.77 1.26
C ARG A 137 12.29 6.83 2.33
N GLU A 138 12.81 7.99 1.92
CA GLU A 138 12.76 9.22 2.72
C GLU A 138 11.72 10.14 2.12
N ARG A 139 10.78 10.64 2.95
CA ARG A 139 9.72 11.53 2.54
C ARG A 139 9.63 12.72 3.50
N PHE A 140 9.85 13.89 2.98
CA PHE A 140 9.43 15.14 3.66
C PHE A 140 7.98 15.44 3.32
N GLN A 141 7.15 15.73 4.33
CA GLN A 141 5.77 16.15 4.13
C GLN A 141 5.41 17.35 5.00
N SER A 142 4.59 18.24 4.45
CA SER A 142 3.98 19.37 5.15
C SER A 142 2.47 19.27 5.04
N THR A 143 1.76 19.32 6.17
CA THR A 143 0.30 19.19 6.24
C THR A 143 -0.28 20.47 6.83
N TYR A 144 -1.12 21.14 6.06
CA TYR A 144 -1.85 22.35 6.42
C TYR A 144 -3.28 21.96 6.80
N LYS A 145 -3.73 22.39 7.97
CA LYS A 145 -5.14 22.31 8.40
C LYS A 145 -5.72 23.71 8.30
N VAL A 146 -6.97 23.81 7.83
CA VAL A 146 -7.73 25.07 7.87
C VAL A 146 -7.78 25.57 9.33
N HIS A 147 -7.58 26.87 9.55
CA HIS A 147 -7.50 27.53 10.86
C HIS A 147 -6.32 27.12 11.76
N ALA A 148 -5.34 26.36 11.28
CA ALA A 148 -4.11 26.14 12.05
C ALA A 148 -3.05 27.19 11.69
N GLU A 149 -2.45 27.81 12.70
CA GLU A 149 -1.42 28.83 12.50
C GLU A 149 -0.19 28.29 11.76
N HIS A 150 0.08 26.98 11.91
CA HIS A 150 1.29 26.41 11.37
C HIS A 150 1.07 24.98 10.82
N PRO A 151 1.75 24.63 9.71
CA PRO A 151 1.70 23.28 9.17
C PRO A 151 2.42 22.28 10.09
N LYS A 152 1.96 21.03 10.11
CA LYS A 152 2.70 19.90 10.67
C LYS A 152 3.67 19.35 9.64
N ASN A 153 4.95 19.33 9.98
CA ASN A 153 6.03 18.88 9.11
C ASN A 153 6.67 17.59 9.63
N TYR A 154 6.79 16.59 8.77
CA TYR A 154 7.41 15.32 9.10
C TYR A 154 8.49 14.94 8.09
N LEU A 155 9.59 14.42 8.60
CA LEU A 155 10.47 13.53 7.84
C LEU A 155 10.06 12.08 8.14
N ARG A 156 9.76 11.32 7.09
CA ARG A 156 9.27 9.94 7.20
C ARG A 156 10.27 9.01 6.53
N SER A 157 10.86 8.16 7.35
CA SER A 157 11.83 7.14 6.92
C SER A 157 11.13 5.79 6.89
N MET A 158 11.12 5.12 5.74
CA MET A 158 10.47 3.83 5.55
C MET A 158 11.45 2.80 4.98
N LEU A 159 11.55 1.66 5.65
CA LEU A 159 12.30 0.50 5.20
C LEU A 159 11.31 -0.61 4.83
N THR A 160 11.40 -1.13 3.61
CA THR A 160 10.53 -2.21 3.11
C THR A 160 11.37 -3.38 2.63
N LEU A 161 11.00 -4.58 3.05
CA LEU A 161 11.50 -5.85 2.53
C LEU A 161 10.36 -6.58 1.83
N SER A 162 10.59 -7.07 0.63
CA SER A 162 9.64 -7.92 -0.11
C SER A 162 10.30 -9.14 -0.72
N TYR A 163 9.51 -10.19 -0.94
CA TYR A 163 9.97 -11.45 -1.50
C TYR A 163 9.06 -11.92 -2.63
N LYS A 164 9.62 -12.10 -3.83
CA LYS A 164 8.86 -12.59 -5.00
C LYS A 164 8.78 -14.10 -5.00
N ILE A 165 7.59 -14.66 -4.76
CA ILE A 165 7.37 -16.10 -4.83
C ILE A 165 7.42 -16.55 -6.30
N ARG A 166 8.24 -17.58 -6.58
CA ARG A 166 8.45 -18.08 -7.95
C ARG A 166 7.16 -18.67 -8.53
N LYS A 167 6.91 -18.40 -9.81
CA LYS A 167 5.72 -18.89 -10.54
C LYS A 167 4.38 -18.56 -9.86
N SER A 168 4.35 -17.50 -9.08
CA SER A 168 3.17 -17.04 -8.35
C SER A 168 2.99 -15.54 -8.57
N GLY A 169 1.75 -15.07 -8.50
CA GLY A 169 1.44 -13.64 -8.44
C GLY A 169 1.68 -13.00 -7.08
N PHE A 170 2.03 -13.79 -6.05
CA PHE A 170 2.22 -13.30 -4.70
C PHE A 170 3.61 -12.72 -4.47
N CYS A 171 3.63 -11.58 -3.79
CA CYS A 171 4.83 -10.91 -3.34
C CYS A 171 4.61 -10.40 -1.91
N PRO A 172 4.84 -11.25 -0.87
CA PRO A 172 4.76 -10.82 0.52
C PRO A 172 5.79 -9.72 0.81
N PHE A 173 5.42 -8.85 1.75
CA PHE A 173 6.27 -7.76 2.20
C PHE A 173 6.07 -7.48 3.68
N ALA A 174 7.07 -6.84 4.26
CA ALA A 174 6.99 -6.18 5.55
C ALA A 174 7.68 -4.82 5.46
N TYR A 175 7.15 -3.80 6.16
CA TYR A 175 7.84 -2.53 6.28
C TYR A 175 7.69 -1.92 7.67
N THR A 176 8.67 -1.10 8.02
CA THR A 176 8.59 -0.17 9.14
C THR A 176 8.70 1.25 8.62
N GLU A 177 7.99 2.18 9.24
CA GLU A 177 8.00 3.58 8.89
C GLU A 177 7.97 4.44 10.16
N VAL A 178 8.94 5.34 10.28
CA VAL A 178 9.09 6.29 11.39
C VAL A 178 8.71 7.68 10.92
N PHE A 179 7.98 8.41 11.76
CA PHE A 179 7.54 9.77 11.51
C PHE A 179 8.24 10.71 12.50
N ASN A 180 9.21 11.45 12.04
CA ASN A 180 9.96 12.41 12.84
C ASN A 180 9.41 13.82 12.64
N ASP A 181 8.96 14.45 13.72
CA ASP A 181 8.50 15.84 13.67
C ASP A 181 9.71 16.77 13.51
N THR A 182 9.81 17.43 12.36
CA THR A 182 10.94 18.32 12.04
C THR A 182 10.92 19.63 12.84
N ARG A 183 9.79 20.00 13.43
CA ARG A 183 9.66 21.18 14.30
C ARG A 183 10.03 20.88 15.75
N ASN A 184 9.91 19.63 16.17
CA ASN A 184 10.22 19.18 17.51
C ASN A 184 11.51 18.36 17.56
N LYS A 185 12.64 18.98 17.19
CA LYS A 185 13.98 18.39 17.26
C LYS A 185 14.07 16.96 16.69
N MET A 186 13.32 16.66 15.62
CA MET A 186 13.26 15.32 15.00
C MET A 186 12.73 14.23 15.94
N ARG A 187 11.91 14.57 16.93
CA ARG A 187 11.25 13.60 17.79
C ARG A 187 10.37 12.66 16.99
N SER A 188 10.45 11.37 17.29
CA SER A 188 9.60 10.35 16.66
C SER A 188 8.19 10.42 17.22
N ASP A 189 7.26 10.95 16.43
CA ASP A 189 5.86 11.15 16.83
C ASP A 189 5.02 9.88 16.59
N LYS A 190 5.42 9.06 15.61
CA LYS A 190 4.72 7.83 15.27
C LYS A 190 5.65 6.80 14.62
N ILE A 191 5.46 5.53 14.98
CA ILE A 191 6.03 4.39 14.28
C ILE A 191 4.91 3.54 13.69
N ARG A 192 5.15 2.98 12.52
CA ARG A 192 4.21 2.12 11.80
C ARG A 192 4.91 0.86 11.34
N PHE A 193 4.33 -0.28 11.65
CA PHE A 193 4.71 -1.57 11.11
C PHE A 193 3.59 -2.06 10.19
N SER A 194 3.95 -2.67 9.06
CA SER A 194 2.96 -3.31 8.18
C SER A 194 3.53 -4.58 7.59
N THR A 195 2.68 -5.59 7.48
CA THR A 195 2.98 -6.83 6.77
C THR A 195 1.80 -7.22 5.90
N GLY A 196 2.06 -7.85 4.78
CA GLY A 196 1.02 -8.21 3.84
C GLY A 196 1.54 -8.87 2.58
N SER A 197 0.73 -8.90 1.56
CA SER A 197 1.12 -9.39 0.25
C SER A 197 0.51 -8.56 -0.87
N ASN A 198 1.30 -8.34 -1.91
CA ASN A 198 0.80 -7.95 -3.22
C ASN A 198 0.42 -9.21 -3.99
N TYR A 199 -0.70 -9.19 -4.68
CA TYR A 199 -1.13 -10.21 -5.61
C TYR A 199 -1.35 -9.64 -6.99
N GLN A 200 -0.53 -10.04 -7.95
CA GLN A 200 -0.65 -9.62 -9.34
C GLN A 200 -1.77 -10.42 -10.00
N LEU A 201 -2.93 -9.79 -10.21
CA LEU A 201 -4.09 -10.38 -10.89
C LEU A 201 -3.81 -10.62 -12.37
N ASN A 202 -3.19 -9.62 -13.01
CA ASN A 202 -2.72 -9.63 -14.40
C ASN A 202 -1.63 -8.53 -14.58
N PRO A 203 -1.01 -8.36 -15.76
CA PRO A 203 0.06 -7.36 -15.94
C PRO A 203 -0.32 -5.93 -15.54
N ASN A 204 -1.59 -5.57 -15.65
CA ASN A 204 -2.10 -4.22 -15.41
C ASN A 204 -2.76 -4.06 -14.04
N ASN A 205 -3.14 -5.15 -13.35
CA ASN A 205 -3.94 -5.09 -12.13
C ASN A 205 -3.24 -5.79 -10.97
N ASN A 206 -3.14 -5.09 -9.85
CA ASN A 206 -2.55 -5.59 -8.62
C ASN A 206 -3.51 -5.36 -7.45
N LEU A 207 -3.62 -6.36 -6.58
CA LEU A 207 -4.34 -6.28 -5.32
C LEU A 207 -3.33 -6.42 -4.18
N GLN A 208 -3.37 -5.51 -3.21
CA GLN A 208 -2.56 -5.58 -2.00
C GLN A 208 -3.48 -5.75 -0.80
N LEU A 209 -3.17 -6.72 0.05
CA LEU A 209 -3.79 -6.92 1.35
C LEU A 209 -2.71 -6.82 2.42
N TYR A 210 -2.96 -6.04 3.49
CA TYR A 210 -1.99 -5.84 4.54
C TYR A 210 -2.64 -5.60 5.90
N TYR A 211 -1.93 -6.01 6.93
CA TYR A 211 -2.15 -5.63 8.31
C TYR A 211 -1.18 -4.51 8.68
N ARG A 212 -1.62 -3.59 9.54
CA ARG A 212 -0.86 -2.43 9.97
C ARG A 212 -1.03 -2.18 11.46
N TYR A 213 0.09 -1.98 12.13
CA TYR A 213 0.18 -1.60 13.52
C TYR A 213 0.80 -0.21 13.64
N HIS A 214 0.13 0.68 14.35
CA HIS A 214 0.59 2.03 14.64
C HIS A 214 0.89 2.18 16.12
N ILE A 215 2.01 2.82 16.43
CA ILE A 215 2.35 3.33 17.75
C ILE A 215 2.36 4.85 17.61
N PHE A 216 1.52 5.53 18.37
CA PHE A 216 1.46 6.98 18.43
C PHE A 216 2.15 7.45 19.71
N ASN A 217 2.72 8.67 19.72
CA ASN A 217 3.43 9.26 20.85
C ASN A 217 4.42 8.25 21.45
N VAL A 218 5.53 8.02 20.75
CA VAL A 218 6.50 6.93 21.04
C VAL A 218 6.99 6.95 22.51
N ASP A 219 6.90 8.10 23.17
CA ASP A 219 7.25 8.26 24.58
C ASP A 219 6.09 7.94 25.55
N ASP A 220 4.86 7.73 25.01
CA ASP A 220 3.69 7.28 25.78
C ASP A 220 3.09 6.04 25.08
N PRO A 221 3.57 4.83 25.44
CA PRO A 221 3.28 3.59 24.70
C PRO A 221 1.83 3.10 24.78
N VAL A 222 0.94 3.81 25.43
CA VAL A 222 -0.47 3.39 25.61
C VAL A 222 -1.32 3.65 24.34
N ASN A 223 -0.81 4.39 23.38
CA ASN A 223 -1.59 4.81 22.22
C ASN A 223 -1.20 4.04 20.95
N TYR A 224 -1.84 2.91 20.72
CA TYR A 224 -1.63 2.08 19.53
C TYR A 224 -2.93 1.86 18.75
N ARG A 225 -2.82 1.56 17.47
CA ARG A 225 -3.96 1.26 16.60
C ARG A 225 -3.61 0.14 15.63
N HIS A 226 -4.54 -0.78 15.48
CA HIS A 226 -4.51 -1.86 14.50
C HIS A 226 -5.33 -1.47 13.28
N ALA A 227 -4.93 -1.92 12.10
CA ALA A 227 -5.72 -1.68 10.90
C ALA A 227 -5.47 -2.77 9.83
N ILE A 228 -6.49 -3.03 9.03
CA ILE A 228 -6.38 -3.83 7.81
C ILE A 228 -6.51 -2.88 6.62
N GLY A 229 -5.73 -3.15 5.57
CA GLY A 229 -5.78 -2.37 4.34
C GLY A 229 -5.93 -3.26 3.13
N ILE A 230 -6.78 -2.79 2.21
CA ILE A 230 -6.95 -3.34 0.87
C ILE A 230 -6.62 -2.22 -0.11
N CYS A 231 -5.74 -2.49 -1.08
CA CYS A 231 -5.41 -1.54 -2.12
C CYS A 231 -5.50 -2.24 -3.48
N TYR A 232 -6.35 -1.71 -4.36
CA TYR A 232 -6.39 -2.09 -5.76
C TYR A 232 -5.61 -1.06 -6.58
N THR A 233 -4.75 -1.54 -7.49
CA THR A 233 -3.97 -0.67 -8.39
C THR A 233 -4.17 -1.12 -9.83
N HIS A 234 -4.60 -0.18 -10.67
CA HIS A 234 -4.61 -0.34 -12.12
C HIS A 234 -3.46 0.43 -12.77
N ARG A 235 -2.75 -0.22 -13.69
CA ARG A 235 -1.62 0.36 -14.44
C ARG A 235 -1.94 0.40 -15.92
N PHE A 236 -1.80 1.59 -16.52
CA PHE A 236 -1.91 1.82 -17.96
C PHE A 236 -0.61 1.53 -18.68
#